data_503324e4d19de84c67e9176a49dfdb07
#
_entry.id   503324e4d19de84c67e9176a49dfdb07
#
_cell.length_a   1.000
_cell.length_b   1.000
_cell.length_c   1.000
_cell.angle_alpha   90.00
_cell.angle_beta   90.00
_cell.angle_gamma   90.00
#
_symmetry.space_group_name_H-M   'P 1'
#
loop_
_entity.id
_entity.type
_entity.pdbx_description
1 polymer ?
#
loop_
_entity_poly.entity_id
_entity_poly.type
_entity_poly.pdbx_seq_one_letter_code
_entity_poly.pdbx_strand_id
1 'polypeptide(L)'
;MKTAVILSARQDKDTEIPYPLKPYHKDICLMDRTIEALTALDYKDIYLVVGGQAQMYHKYASEHVHLVLNTDYKFTSSMGSLACAAPYIKEDFLLVEGDTFYEYNVLKALSDTKNENCFAITEESGSGDEAFVETKNGYITKVSKDRHQICNFEGELLGIVKISKQTFDRMMLKWKSSNNPYLNYEYLLLDSADVLDRPYIRFTNLIWGDVDCEEDFNKLCNYIYPKLRRKEDPFDYDNLISYLTTIFPHEQIENEVKITQIGGMSNKNFKVIKGIHEYVLRVPGNGSEGMVVRSNEEQNSMQACKMGINPPVRYFNAQNGIKLADYVRNAETLNGATIQRPANMKKIAAIFHTLHHSHIRFGNEFNVFKEILNYEVLLKQAGGKMYDGFEPIREKVFLLEDYLNQLGVSVKPCHNDLVAENFLKAEDGTIYLIDWEYSGMNDPMWDIATLFLENNFTEENQDYFLNHYFEGKEPEYARRKILVYQILMDYLWAVWTVIKEAQGDDFGTYGRDRYNRAIENLKKIGL
;
A
#
# COMPACT_ATOMS: atom_id res chain seq x y z
N MET A 1 -17.56 -5.91 -27.31
CA MET A 1 -17.91 -6.20 -25.89
C MET A 1 -16.81 -7.06 -25.31
N LYS A 2 -16.60 -7.02 -23.99
CA LYS A 2 -15.58 -7.88 -23.36
C LYS A 2 -16.21 -9.22 -22.97
N THR A 3 -15.59 -10.32 -23.41
CA THR A 3 -16.05 -11.69 -23.13
C THR A 3 -15.15 -12.35 -22.07
N ALA A 4 -15.75 -13.08 -21.13
CA ALA A 4 -15.05 -13.91 -20.15
C ALA A 4 -15.64 -15.33 -20.12
N VAL A 5 -14.78 -16.31 -19.78
CA VAL A 5 -15.19 -17.70 -19.53
C VAL A 5 -14.70 -18.09 -18.14
N ILE A 6 -15.61 -18.54 -17.28
CA ILE A 6 -15.28 -19.06 -15.95
C ILE A 6 -15.43 -20.58 -15.99
N LEU A 7 -14.39 -21.31 -15.60
CA LEU A 7 -14.44 -22.77 -15.48
C LEU A 7 -14.77 -23.19 -14.05
N SER A 8 -15.92 -23.81 -13.84
CA SER A 8 -16.40 -24.30 -12.54
C SER A 8 -17.19 -25.61 -12.71
N ALA A 9 -16.67 -26.51 -13.57
CA ALA A 9 -17.38 -27.71 -13.93
C ALA A 9 -17.02 -28.94 -13.07
N ARG A 10 -15.95 -28.86 -12.23
CA ARG A 10 -15.53 -29.94 -11.35
C ARG A 10 -16.62 -30.30 -10.33
N GLN A 11 -16.70 -31.55 -9.96
CA GLN A 11 -17.51 -32.00 -8.84
C GLN A 11 -16.62 -32.21 -7.61
N ASP A 12 -16.83 -31.43 -6.58
CA ASP A 12 -16.20 -31.63 -5.29
C ASP A 12 -16.84 -32.83 -4.60
N LYS A 13 -16.01 -33.78 -4.13
CA LYS A 13 -16.47 -35.07 -3.61
C LYS A 13 -16.68 -35.10 -2.10
N ASP A 14 -16.05 -34.15 -1.42
CA ASP A 14 -15.95 -34.04 0.04
C ASP A 14 -16.88 -32.98 0.63
N THR A 15 -17.66 -32.29 -0.22
CA THR A 15 -18.60 -31.25 0.21
C THR A 15 -19.92 -31.30 -0.55
N GLU A 16 -21.01 -30.89 0.11
CA GLU A 16 -22.34 -30.75 -0.50
C GLU A 16 -22.44 -29.47 -1.34
N ILE A 17 -21.71 -28.41 -0.95
CA ILE A 17 -21.66 -27.11 -1.64
C ILE A 17 -20.31 -27.03 -2.35
N PRO A 18 -20.27 -26.83 -3.68
CA PRO A 18 -19.01 -26.60 -4.40
C PRO A 18 -18.16 -25.51 -3.75
N TYR A 19 -16.84 -25.69 -3.67
CA TYR A 19 -15.94 -24.71 -3.07
C TYR A 19 -16.09 -23.31 -3.67
N PRO A 20 -16.27 -23.13 -5.01
CA PRO A 20 -16.55 -21.82 -5.59
C PRO A 20 -17.81 -21.12 -5.05
N LEU A 21 -18.76 -21.89 -4.51
CA LEU A 21 -20.04 -21.40 -3.97
C LEU A 21 -20.10 -21.38 -2.43
N LYS A 22 -19.12 -21.98 -1.75
CA LYS A 22 -19.04 -22.04 -0.29
C LYS A 22 -18.66 -20.66 0.25
N PRO A 23 -19.45 -20.04 1.15
CA PRO A 23 -19.14 -18.74 1.71
C PRO A 23 -17.85 -18.77 2.53
N TYR A 24 -16.87 -17.94 2.19
CA TYR A 24 -15.63 -17.77 2.94
C TYR A 24 -15.69 -16.58 3.92
N HIS A 25 -16.64 -15.65 3.71
CA HIS A 25 -16.88 -14.52 4.59
C HIS A 25 -18.34 -14.06 4.49
N LYS A 26 -19.09 -14.04 5.60
CA LYS A 26 -20.54 -13.75 5.61
C LYS A 26 -21.23 -14.62 4.56
N ASP A 27 -21.88 -14.00 3.57
CA ASP A 27 -22.56 -14.70 2.47
C ASP A 27 -21.77 -14.65 1.14
N ILE A 28 -20.50 -14.19 1.16
CA ILE A 28 -19.68 -14.00 -0.03
C ILE A 28 -18.89 -15.27 -0.33
N CYS A 29 -18.95 -15.75 -1.57
CA CYS A 29 -18.19 -16.87 -2.08
C CYS A 29 -17.23 -16.46 -3.21
N LEU A 30 -16.36 -17.37 -3.69
CA LEU A 30 -15.43 -17.11 -4.79
C LEU A 30 -16.13 -16.66 -6.07
N MET A 31 -17.26 -17.31 -6.38
CA MET A 31 -18.02 -17.01 -7.60
C MET A 31 -18.62 -15.60 -7.55
N ASP A 32 -19.16 -15.16 -6.41
CA ASP A 32 -19.67 -13.79 -6.24
C ASP A 32 -18.57 -12.78 -6.54
N ARG A 33 -17.39 -12.95 -5.91
CA ARG A 33 -16.23 -12.06 -6.09
C ARG A 33 -15.74 -12.01 -7.53
N THR A 34 -15.65 -13.16 -8.21
CA THR A 34 -15.18 -13.24 -9.60
C THR A 34 -16.16 -12.56 -10.57
N ILE A 35 -17.46 -12.80 -10.41
CA ILE A 35 -18.48 -12.17 -11.27
C ILE A 35 -18.55 -10.67 -11.02
N GLU A 36 -18.50 -10.21 -9.79
CA GLU A 36 -18.45 -8.78 -9.45
C GLU A 36 -17.23 -8.10 -10.06
N ALA A 37 -16.05 -8.72 -9.93
CA ALA A 37 -14.81 -8.17 -10.49
C ALA A 37 -14.85 -8.07 -12.02
N LEU A 38 -15.35 -9.10 -12.71
CA LEU A 38 -15.53 -9.07 -14.17
C LEU A 38 -16.56 -8.01 -14.60
N THR A 39 -17.66 -7.90 -13.87
CA THR A 39 -18.70 -6.88 -14.15
C THR A 39 -18.15 -5.46 -13.96
N ALA A 40 -17.36 -5.22 -12.92
CA ALA A 40 -16.71 -3.93 -12.67
C ALA A 40 -15.69 -3.56 -13.78
N LEU A 41 -15.13 -4.55 -14.49
CA LEU A 41 -14.23 -4.38 -15.64
C LEU A 41 -14.97 -4.32 -16.99
N ASP A 42 -16.30 -4.19 -16.97
CA ASP A 42 -17.20 -4.06 -18.16
C ASP A 42 -17.23 -5.32 -19.05
N TYR A 43 -17.06 -6.53 -18.43
CA TYR A 43 -17.36 -7.79 -19.10
C TYR A 43 -18.88 -7.99 -19.12
N LYS A 44 -19.47 -8.13 -20.31
CA LYS A 44 -20.94 -8.23 -20.50
C LYS A 44 -21.40 -9.59 -21.03
N ASP A 45 -20.47 -10.40 -21.51
CA ASP A 45 -20.71 -11.77 -21.93
C ASP A 45 -19.83 -12.70 -21.10
N ILE A 46 -20.35 -13.16 -19.95
CA ILE A 46 -19.65 -14.06 -19.02
C ILE A 46 -20.26 -15.46 -19.17
N TYR A 47 -19.48 -16.40 -19.72
CA TYR A 47 -19.88 -17.78 -19.87
C TYR A 47 -19.37 -18.60 -18.70
N LEU A 48 -20.27 -18.97 -17.78
CA LEU A 48 -19.95 -19.79 -16.62
C LEU A 48 -20.16 -21.26 -16.98
N VAL A 49 -19.06 -21.99 -17.15
CA VAL A 49 -19.08 -23.41 -17.48
C VAL A 49 -19.22 -24.22 -16.19
N VAL A 50 -20.31 -24.97 -16.08
CA VAL A 50 -20.70 -25.75 -14.90
C VAL A 50 -20.86 -27.24 -15.24
N GLY A 51 -20.71 -28.13 -14.27
CA GLY A 51 -20.82 -29.56 -14.45
C GLY A 51 -21.47 -30.23 -13.24
N GLY A 52 -20.68 -30.68 -12.28
CA GLY A 52 -21.17 -31.19 -11.01
C GLY A 52 -21.99 -30.13 -10.28
N GLN A 53 -23.15 -30.52 -9.75
CA GLN A 53 -24.03 -29.64 -8.97
C GLN A 53 -24.45 -28.35 -9.70
N ALA A 54 -24.55 -28.38 -11.05
CA ALA A 54 -24.87 -27.24 -11.92
C ALA A 54 -26.11 -26.44 -11.46
N GLN A 55 -27.09 -27.12 -10.82
CA GLN A 55 -28.31 -26.49 -10.28
C GLN A 55 -28.01 -25.39 -9.24
N MET A 56 -26.89 -25.47 -8.52
CA MET A 56 -26.54 -24.49 -7.49
C MET A 56 -26.04 -23.16 -8.11
N TYR A 57 -25.60 -23.18 -9.36
CA TYR A 57 -25.13 -22.01 -10.09
C TYR A 57 -26.26 -21.21 -10.76
N HIS A 58 -27.53 -21.71 -10.78
CA HIS A 58 -28.64 -21.06 -11.46
C HIS A 58 -28.90 -19.64 -10.93
N LYS A 59 -28.56 -19.35 -9.70
CA LYS A 59 -28.70 -18.00 -9.11
C LYS A 59 -27.87 -16.92 -9.82
N TYR A 60 -26.84 -17.30 -10.57
CA TYR A 60 -25.98 -16.36 -11.32
C TYR A 60 -26.49 -16.07 -12.73
N ALA A 61 -27.41 -16.87 -13.27
CA ALA A 61 -27.95 -16.65 -14.61
C ALA A 61 -28.61 -15.27 -14.71
N SER A 62 -28.15 -14.44 -15.65
CA SER A 62 -28.62 -13.08 -15.83
C SER A 62 -28.46 -12.66 -17.31
N GLU A 63 -28.74 -11.40 -17.63
CA GLU A 63 -28.50 -10.84 -18.97
C GLU A 63 -27.02 -10.94 -19.38
N HIS A 64 -26.11 -10.89 -18.43
CA HIS A 64 -24.65 -10.86 -18.65
C HIS A 64 -23.94 -12.17 -18.30
N VAL A 65 -24.56 -13.06 -17.53
CA VAL A 65 -23.97 -14.34 -17.08
C VAL A 65 -24.77 -15.50 -17.67
N HIS A 66 -24.13 -16.27 -18.52
CA HIS A 66 -24.72 -17.38 -19.25
C HIS A 66 -24.16 -18.70 -18.77
N LEU A 67 -25.03 -19.59 -18.27
CA LEU A 67 -24.61 -20.92 -17.83
C LEU A 67 -24.41 -21.83 -19.03
N VAL A 68 -23.25 -22.49 -19.06
CA VAL A 68 -22.86 -23.48 -20.08
C VAL A 68 -22.64 -24.82 -19.38
N LEU A 69 -23.43 -25.83 -19.73
CA LEU A 69 -23.36 -27.14 -19.08
C LEU A 69 -22.33 -28.05 -19.78
N ASN A 70 -21.34 -28.54 -19.02
CA ASN A 70 -20.50 -29.66 -19.41
C ASN A 70 -21.12 -30.94 -18.87
N THR A 71 -21.79 -31.72 -19.73
CA THR A 71 -22.40 -33.01 -19.36
C THR A 71 -21.37 -34.10 -19.08
N ASP A 72 -20.18 -33.97 -19.68
CA ASP A 72 -19.09 -34.93 -19.60
C ASP A 72 -18.01 -34.56 -18.58
N TYR A 73 -18.34 -33.69 -17.61
CA TYR A 73 -17.39 -33.16 -16.62
C TYR A 73 -16.62 -34.24 -15.84
N LYS A 74 -17.21 -35.45 -15.66
CA LYS A 74 -16.54 -36.60 -15.00
C LYS A 74 -15.46 -37.26 -15.87
N PHE A 75 -15.51 -37.06 -17.18
CA PHE A 75 -14.70 -37.75 -18.18
C PHE A 75 -13.80 -36.79 -18.97
N THR A 76 -13.81 -35.51 -18.62
CA THR A 76 -13.00 -34.47 -19.27
C THR A 76 -12.31 -33.61 -18.23
N SER A 77 -11.22 -32.95 -18.63
CA SER A 77 -10.50 -31.96 -17.82
C SER A 77 -10.85 -30.53 -18.23
N SER A 78 -10.03 -29.54 -17.85
CA SER A 78 -10.29 -28.11 -18.08
C SER A 78 -10.49 -27.74 -19.56
N MET A 79 -9.77 -28.38 -20.49
CA MET A 79 -9.99 -28.14 -21.92
C MET A 79 -11.37 -28.63 -22.39
N GLY A 80 -11.85 -29.77 -21.90
CA GLY A 80 -13.20 -30.28 -22.20
C GLY A 80 -14.30 -29.31 -21.74
N SER A 81 -14.11 -28.75 -20.55
CA SER A 81 -15.02 -27.70 -20.04
C SER A 81 -14.97 -26.43 -20.89
N LEU A 82 -13.77 -25.95 -21.24
CA LEU A 82 -13.60 -24.81 -22.12
C LEU A 82 -14.23 -25.02 -23.51
N ALA A 83 -14.12 -26.23 -24.04
CA ALA A 83 -14.71 -26.58 -25.35
C ALA A 83 -16.23 -26.46 -25.38
N CYS A 84 -16.92 -26.64 -24.25
CA CYS A 84 -18.36 -26.42 -24.15
C CYS A 84 -18.77 -24.96 -24.41
N ALA A 85 -17.90 -24.01 -24.11
CA ALA A 85 -18.14 -22.59 -24.37
C ALA A 85 -17.87 -22.19 -25.82
N ALA A 86 -17.21 -23.03 -26.64
CA ALA A 86 -16.77 -22.69 -27.98
C ALA A 86 -17.87 -22.15 -28.91
N PRO A 87 -19.12 -22.62 -28.89
CA PRO A 87 -20.19 -22.08 -29.76
C PRO A 87 -20.51 -20.60 -29.50
N TYR A 88 -20.20 -20.11 -28.31
CA TYR A 88 -20.54 -18.77 -27.84
C TYR A 88 -19.40 -17.78 -27.96
N ILE A 89 -18.15 -18.22 -28.00
CA ILE A 89 -16.95 -17.37 -28.07
C ILE A 89 -16.75 -16.85 -29.49
N LYS A 90 -16.90 -15.54 -29.68
CA LYS A 90 -16.82 -14.86 -30.98
C LYS A 90 -15.62 -13.92 -31.12
N GLU A 91 -14.98 -13.57 -30.02
CA GLU A 91 -13.88 -12.61 -29.90
C GLU A 91 -12.85 -13.09 -28.89
N ASP A 92 -11.78 -12.32 -28.69
CA ASP A 92 -10.80 -12.59 -27.62
C ASP A 92 -11.51 -12.57 -26.27
N PHE A 93 -11.05 -13.42 -25.35
CA PHE A 93 -11.71 -13.56 -24.06
C PHE A 93 -10.72 -13.74 -22.92
N LEU A 94 -11.20 -13.48 -21.72
CA LEU A 94 -10.49 -13.80 -20.48
C LEU A 94 -11.00 -15.12 -19.93
N LEU A 95 -10.10 -16.09 -19.74
CA LEU A 95 -10.37 -17.35 -19.04
C LEU A 95 -10.01 -17.19 -17.58
N VAL A 96 -10.88 -17.68 -16.68
CA VAL A 96 -10.70 -17.65 -15.22
C VAL A 96 -11.08 -19.02 -14.66
N GLU A 97 -10.24 -19.62 -13.82
CA GLU A 97 -10.60 -20.80 -13.03
C GLU A 97 -11.46 -20.35 -11.84
N GLY A 98 -12.57 -21.07 -11.62
CA GLY A 98 -13.62 -20.63 -10.67
C GLY A 98 -13.32 -20.92 -9.21
N ASP A 99 -12.32 -21.75 -8.93
CA ASP A 99 -11.85 -22.19 -7.62
C ASP A 99 -10.64 -21.39 -7.10
N THR A 100 -10.12 -20.43 -7.89
CA THR A 100 -8.98 -19.61 -7.53
C THR A 100 -9.41 -18.30 -6.87
N PHE A 101 -8.81 -17.97 -5.74
CA PHE A 101 -8.91 -16.70 -5.04
C PHE A 101 -7.68 -15.83 -5.34
N TYR A 102 -7.90 -14.55 -5.70
CA TYR A 102 -6.82 -13.64 -6.11
C TYR A 102 -7.17 -12.17 -5.85
N GLU A 103 -6.16 -11.32 -5.88
CA GLU A 103 -6.34 -9.86 -5.84
C GLU A 103 -6.99 -9.34 -7.14
N TYR A 104 -7.85 -8.32 -7.03
CA TYR A 104 -8.55 -7.70 -8.17
C TYR A 104 -7.60 -7.17 -9.26
N ASN A 105 -6.41 -6.71 -8.90
CA ASN A 105 -5.41 -6.18 -9.82
C ASN A 105 -4.97 -7.20 -10.89
N VAL A 106 -5.08 -8.51 -10.63
CA VAL A 106 -4.75 -9.56 -11.62
C VAL A 106 -5.69 -9.50 -12.80
N LEU A 107 -7.01 -9.50 -12.56
CA LEU A 107 -8.02 -9.39 -13.62
C LEU A 107 -7.88 -8.05 -14.37
N LYS A 108 -7.68 -6.96 -13.63
CA LYS A 108 -7.50 -5.63 -14.23
C LYS A 108 -6.29 -5.61 -15.17
N ALA A 109 -5.13 -6.09 -14.73
CA ALA A 109 -3.91 -6.09 -15.56
C ALA A 109 -4.07 -6.90 -16.85
N LEU A 110 -4.71 -8.08 -16.77
CA LEU A 110 -4.98 -8.89 -17.96
C LEU A 110 -6.07 -8.28 -18.86
N SER A 111 -7.04 -7.59 -18.28
CA SER A 111 -8.07 -6.87 -19.05
C SER A 111 -7.49 -5.67 -19.80
N ASP A 112 -6.52 -4.97 -19.21
CA ASP A 112 -5.92 -3.73 -19.75
C ASP A 112 -4.76 -4.00 -20.73
N THR A 113 -4.19 -5.22 -20.73
CA THR A 113 -3.07 -5.54 -21.64
C THR A 113 -3.47 -5.47 -23.10
N LYS A 114 -2.55 -4.93 -23.93
CA LYS A 114 -2.70 -4.88 -25.38
C LYS A 114 -2.35 -6.21 -26.07
N ASN A 115 -1.74 -7.15 -25.34
CA ASN A 115 -1.42 -8.46 -25.90
C ASN A 115 -2.70 -9.25 -26.18
N GLU A 116 -2.75 -9.94 -27.29
CA GLU A 116 -3.89 -10.77 -27.69
C GLU A 116 -4.00 -12.02 -26.81
N ASN A 117 -2.86 -12.69 -26.54
CA ASN A 117 -2.75 -13.70 -25.50
C ASN A 117 -1.90 -13.13 -24.35
N CYS A 118 -2.20 -13.48 -23.09
CA CYS A 118 -1.38 -13.08 -21.95
C CYS A 118 -1.67 -13.96 -20.75
N PHE A 119 -0.63 -14.53 -20.14
CA PHE A 119 -0.73 -15.38 -18.97
C PHE A 119 -0.50 -14.56 -17.69
N ALA A 120 -1.23 -14.88 -16.61
CA ALA A 120 -0.88 -14.44 -15.28
C ALA A 120 0.00 -15.49 -14.60
N ILE A 121 1.16 -15.09 -14.11
CA ILE A 121 2.05 -15.93 -13.31
C ILE A 121 2.41 -15.26 -12.00
N THR A 122 2.76 -16.06 -10.99
CA THR A 122 3.20 -15.58 -9.68
C THR A 122 4.36 -16.39 -9.15
N GLU A 123 4.84 -16.04 -7.97
CA GLU A 123 5.87 -16.76 -7.25
C GLU A 123 5.38 -18.17 -6.84
N GLU A 124 6.30 -19.08 -6.56
CA GLU A 124 5.98 -20.45 -6.13
C GLU A 124 5.12 -20.43 -4.85
N SER A 125 3.95 -21.08 -4.93
CA SER A 125 3.00 -21.19 -3.81
C SER A 125 3.43 -22.20 -2.75
N GLY A 126 4.16 -23.22 -3.18
CA GLY A 126 4.51 -24.37 -2.37
C GLY A 126 3.36 -25.40 -2.23
N SER A 127 2.26 -25.25 -2.97
CA SER A 127 1.16 -26.24 -3.04
C SER A 127 1.62 -27.55 -3.68
N GLY A 128 2.45 -27.43 -4.74
CA GLY A 128 3.03 -28.57 -5.47
C GLY A 128 2.11 -29.16 -6.55
N ASP A 129 0.92 -28.63 -6.75
CA ASP A 129 -0.09 -29.07 -7.73
C ASP A 129 -0.33 -28.07 -8.85
N GLU A 130 0.21 -26.87 -8.73
CA GLU A 130 0.14 -25.83 -9.73
C GLU A 130 0.99 -26.12 -10.99
N ALA A 131 0.69 -25.39 -12.05
CA ALA A 131 1.46 -25.49 -13.29
C ALA A 131 2.68 -24.56 -13.27
N PHE A 132 3.88 -25.14 -13.17
CA PHE A 132 5.16 -24.45 -13.19
C PHE A 132 5.49 -23.92 -14.59
N VAL A 133 6.12 -22.74 -14.64
CA VAL A 133 6.38 -22.00 -15.87
C VAL A 133 7.87 -21.80 -16.09
N GLU A 134 8.34 -22.11 -17.32
CA GLU A 134 9.65 -21.72 -17.83
C GLU A 134 9.52 -20.63 -18.87
N THR A 135 10.38 -19.64 -18.82
CA THR A 135 10.34 -18.50 -19.74
C THR A 135 11.67 -18.27 -20.44
N LYS A 136 11.60 -17.60 -21.60
CA LYS A 136 12.77 -17.11 -22.32
C LYS A 136 12.42 -15.81 -23.07
N ASN A 137 13.24 -14.78 -22.87
CA ASN A 137 13.08 -13.47 -23.54
C ASN A 137 11.69 -12.84 -23.34
N GLY A 138 11.06 -13.01 -22.17
CA GLY A 138 9.75 -12.44 -21.88
C GLY A 138 8.55 -13.26 -22.38
N TYR A 139 8.76 -14.50 -22.82
CA TYR A 139 7.72 -15.39 -23.33
C TYR A 139 7.76 -16.74 -22.65
N ILE A 140 6.60 -17.35 -22.41
CA ILE A 140 6.49 -18.69 -21.86
C ILE A 140 6.94 -19.70 -22.92
N THR A 141 7.89 -20.56 -22.54
CA THR A 141 8.42 -21.63 -23.41
C THR A 141 7.93 -23.00 -23.00
N LYS A 142 7.62 -23.19 -21.71
CA LYS A 142 7.18 -24.48 -21.18
C LYS A 142 6.28 -24.30 -19.96
N VAL A 143 5.31 -25.18 -19.83
CA VAL A 143 4.45 -25.36 -18.65
C VAL A 143 4.46 -26.84 -18.27
N SER A 144 4.56 -27.15 -16.99
CA SER A 144 4.48 -28.53 -16.50
C SER A 144 4.01 -28.55 -15.04
N LYS A 145 3.15 -29.52 -14.70
CA LYS A 145 2.82 -29.84 -13.29
C LYS A 145 3.93 -30.64 -12.59
N ASP A 146 4.96 -31.09 -13.32
CA ASP A 146 6.15 -31.70 -12.74
C ASP A 146 7.30 -30.69 -12.68
N ARG A 147 7.63 -30.26 -11.46
CA ARG A 147 8.69 -29.27 -11.19
C ARG A 147 10.05 -29.68 -11.74
N HIS A 148 10.34 -30.99 -11.79
CA HIS A 148 11.61 -31.53 -12.31
C HIS A 148 11.76 -31.34 -13.83
N GLN A 149 10.67 -31.11 -14.55
CA GLN A 149 10.70 -30.83 -15.98
C GLN A 149 11.02 -29.38 -16.31
N ILE A 150 11.04 -28.48 -15.33
CA ILE A 150 11.29 -27.04 -15.50
C ILE A 150 12.73 -26.73 -15.12
N CYS A 151 13.52 -26.22 -16.08
CA CYS A 151 14.93 -25.88 -15.87
C CYS A 151 15.10 -24.43 -15.39
N ASN A 152 14.46 -23.50 -16.08
CA ASN A 152 14.51 -22.05 -15.76
C ASN A 152 13.15 -21.62 -15.21
N PHE A 153 12.94 -21.88 -13.93
CA PHE A 153 11.70 -21.58 -13.25
C PHE A 153 11.48 -20.07 -13.13
N GLU A 154 10.33 -19.60 -13.61
CA GLU A 154 9.91 -18.19 -13.51
C GLU A 154 8.78 -17.98 -12.49
N GLY A 155 7.89 -18.96 -12.35
CA GLY A 155 6.73 -18.87 -11.47
C GLY A 155 5.72 -19.98 -11.73
N GLU A 156 4.52 -19.82 -11.19
CA GLU A 156 3.35 -20.69 -11.35
C GLU A 156 2.22 -19.96 -12.08
N LEU A 157 1.40 -20.68 -12.84
CA LEU A 157 0.19 -20.15 -13.46
C LEU A 157 -0.88 -19.89 -12.39
N LEU A 158 -1.59 -18.77 -12.54
CA LEU A 158 -2.69 -18.37 -11.63
C LEU A 158 -4.08 -18.88 -12.08
N GLY A 159 -4.17 -19.71 -13.13
CA GLY A 159 -5.48 -20.09 -13.68
C GLY A 159 -6.26 -18.94 -14.32
N ILE A 160 -5.58 -17.83 -14.67
CA ILE A 160 -6.17 -16.66 -15.32
C ILE A 160 -5.35 -16.32 -16.56
N VAL A 161 -5.99 -16.30 -17.74
CA VAL A 161 -5.30 -16.08 -19.00
C VAL A 161 -6.19 -15.37 -20.02
N LYS A 162 -5.63 -14.40 -20.71
CA LYS A 162 -6.27 -13.80 -21.90
C LYS A 162 -5.93 -14.65 -23.12
N ILE A 163 -6.94 -15.03 -23.91
CA ILE A 163 -6.80 -15.92 -25.06
C ILE A 163 -7.41 -15.25 -26.28
N SER A 164 -6.64 -15.12 -27.35
CA SER A 164 -7.16 -14.61 -28.61
C SER A 164 -8.08 -15.63 -29.28
N LYS A 165 -9.09 -15.13 -29.97
CA LYS A 165 -10.02 -15.98 -30.76
C LYS A 165 -9.26 -16.88 -31.73
N GLN A 166 -8.25 -16.36 -32.42
CA GLN A 166 -7.43 -17.11 -33.34
C GLN A 166 -6.70 -18.28 -32.67
N THR A 167 -6.07 -18.03 -31.50
CA THR A 167 -5.42 -19.10 -30.74
C THR A 167 -6.43 -20.12 -30.26
N PHE A 168 -7.58 -19.67 -29.77
CA PHE A 168 -8.64 -20.56 -29.31
C PHE A 168 -9.17 -21.45 -30.44
N ASP A 169 -9.35 -20.94 -31.66
CA ASP A 169 -9.76 -21.77 -32.80
C ASP A 169 -8.74 -22.85 -33.15
N ARG A 170 -7.43 -22.55 -33.06
CA ARG A 170 -6.36 -23.54 -33.20
C ARG A 170 -6.40 -24.59 -32.05
N MET A 171 -6.68 -24.19 -30.83
CA MET A 171 -6.87 -25.10 -29.68
C MET A 171 -8.03 -26.04 -29.97
N MET A 172 -9.16 -25.53 -30.43
CA MET A 172 -10.35 -26.34 -30.76
C MET A 172 -10.10 -27.35 -31.91
N LEU A 173 -9.32 -26.98 -32.90
CA LEU A 173 -8.91 -27.91 -33.97
C LEU A 173 -8.06 -29.06 -33.42
N LYS A 174 -7.07 -28.75 -32.59
CA LYS A 174 -6.21 -29.75 -31.93
C LYS A 174 -7.01 -30.61 -30.96
N TRP A 175 -7.91 -30.01 -30.16
CA TRP A 175 -8.79 -30.74 -29.24
C TRP A 175 -9.64 -31.78 -29.95
N LYS A 176 -10.29 -31.40 -31.06
CA LYS A 176 -11.13 -32.31 -31.87
C LYS A 176 -10.34 -33.46 -32.48
N SER A 177 -9.05 -33.29 -32.73
CA SER A 177 -8.17 -34.34 -33.27
C SER A 177 -7.49 -35.16 -32.18
N SER A 178 -7.60 -34.76 -30.90
CA SER A 178 -7.01 -35.46 -29.76
C SER A 178 -7.89 -36.63 -29.31
N ASN A 179 -7.25 -37.73 -28.97
CA ASN A 179 -7.91 -38.88 -28.33
C ASN A 179 -7.81 -38.84 -26.77
N ASN A 180 -7.25 -37.78 -26.21
CA ASN A 180 -7.09 -37.62 -24.76
C ASN A 180 -8.13 -36.63 -24.20
N PRO A 181 -9.21 -37.08 -23.56
CA PRO A 181 -10.23 -36.20 -22.98
C PRO A 181 -9.75 -35.49 -21.69
N TYR A 182 -8.62 -35.89 -21.11
CA TYR A 182 -8.09 -35.34 -19.87
C TYR A 182 -7.01 -34.28 -20.09
N LEU A 183 -6.96 -33.67 -21.30
CA LEU A 183 -6.06 -32.56 -21.54
C LEU A 183 -6.52 -31.31 -20.79
N ASN A 184 -5.58 -30.63 -20.18
CA ASN A 184 -5.80 -29.31 -19.62
C ASN A 184 -5.57 -28.23 -20.68
N TYR A 185 -6.28 -27.10 -20.54
CA TYR A 185 -6.27 -26.03 -21.56
C TYR A 185 -4.88 -25.38 -21.70
N GLU A 186 -4.12 -25.27 -20.63
CA GLU A 186 -2.80 -24.63 -20.63
C GLU A 186 -1.81 -25.32 -21.56
N TYR A 187 -1.85 -26.62 -21.67
CA TYR A 187 -1.00 -27.37 -22.62
C TYR A 187 -1.40 -27.11 -24.06
N LEU A 188 -2.72 -27.16 -24.35
CA LEU A 188 -3.20 -26.88 -25.71
C LEU A 188 -3.03 -25.41 -26.11
N LEU A 189 -3.13 -24.50 -25.16
CA LEU A 189 -2.86 -23.09 -25.39
C LEU A 189 -1.39 -22.88 -25.79
N LEU A 190 -0.45 -23.46 -25.04
CA LEU A 190 0.96 -23.42 -25.42
C LEU A 190 1.20 -23.99 -26.81
N ASP A 191 0.64 -25.16 -27.10
CA ASP A 191 0.82 -25.82 -28.39
C ASP A 191 0.18 -25.07 -29.57
N SER A 192 -0.78 -24.17 -29.30
CA SER A 192 -1.57 -23.48 -30.31
C SER A 192 -1.15 -22.04 -30.54
N ALA A 193 -0.54 -21.38 -29.56
CA ALA A 193 0.06 -20.08 -29.70
C ALA A 193 1.51 -20.18 -30.20
N ASP A 194 1.96 -19.27 -31.04
CA ASP A 194 3.36 -19.14 -31.39
C ASP A 194 4.16 -18.62 -30.19
N VAL A 195 5.47 -18.85 -30.12
CA VAL A 195 6.27 -18.49 -28.93
C VAL A 195 6.18 -17.00 -28.61
N LEU A 196 6.18 -16.15 -29.64
CA LEU A 196 6.06 -14.69 -29.46
C LEU A 196 4.65 -14.24 -29.06
N ASP A 197 3.66 -15.13 -29.13
CA ASP A 197 2.27 -14.89 -28.72
C ASP A 197 1.97 -15.45 -27.33
N ARG A 198 3.00 -15.70 -26.50
CA ARG A 198 2.89 -16.22 -25.12
C ARG A 198 3.49 -15.27 -24.10
N PRO A 199 3.21 -13.94 -24.16
CA PRO A 199 3.65 -13.00 -23.14
C PRO A 199 2.95 -13.29 -21.82
N TYR A 200 3.54 -12.82 -20.73
CA TYR A 200 2.99 -12.99 -19.39
C TYR A 200 3.11 -11.70 -18.57
N ILE A 201 2.27 -11.59 -17.54
CA ILE A 201 2.42 -10.61 -16.47
C ILE A 201 2.78 -11.38 -15.21
N ARG A 202 3.91 -11.02 -14.58
CA ARG A 202 4.35 -11.61 -13.33
C ARG A 202 3.92 -10.72 -12.17
N PHE A 203 3.21 -11.32 -11.22
CA PHE A 203 2.79 -10.69 -9.99
C PHE A 203 3.71 -11.15 -8.85
N THR A 204 4.26 -10.19 -8.10
CA THR A 204 5.09 -10.45 -6.92
C THR A 204 4.34 -10.06 -5.65
N ASN A 205 4.56 -10.78 -4.56
CA ASN A 205 3.86 -10.57 -3.29
C ASN A 205 2.32 -10.62 -3.41
N LEU A 206 1.82 -11.42 -4.35
CA LEU A 206 0.40 -11.58 -4.60
C LEU A 206 -0.29 -12.31 -3.43
N ILE A 207 -1.47 -11.85 -3.06
CA ILE A 207 -2.35 -12.59 -2.17
C ILE A 207 -3.31 -13.40 -3.02
N TRP A 208 -3.12 -14.71 -3.04
CA TRP A 208 -3.91 -15.64 -3.83
C TRP A 208 -3.92 -17.04 -3.20
N GLY A 209 -4.76 -17.92 -3.71
CA GLY A 209 -4.80 -19.32 -3.36
C GLY A 209 -5.79 -20.08 -4.22
N ASP A 210 -5.50 -21.33 -4.50
CA ASP A 210 -6.41 -22.27 -5.11
C ASP A 210 -7.19 -23.04 -4.05
N VAL A 211 -8.40 -23.47 -4.33
CA VAL A 211 -9.29 -24.12 -3.36
C VAL A 211 -9.81 -25.43 -3.91
N ASP A 212 -9.00 -26.46 -3.74
CA ASP A 212 -9.25 -27.81 -4.23
C ASP A 212 -9.90 -28.74 -3.20
N CYS A 213 -9.73 -28.42 -1.91
CA CYS A 213 -10.17 -29.26 -0.80
C CYS A 213 -10.55 -28.44 0.44
N GLU A 214 -11.07 -29.10 1.47
CA GLU A 214 -11.47 -28.46 2.73
C GLU A 214 -10.29 -27.78 3.45
N GLU A 215 -9.06 -28.29 3.32
CA GLU A 215 -7.86 -27.70 3.91
C GLU A 215 -7.55 -26.35 3.25
N ASP A 216 -7.61 -26.28 1.92
CA ASP A 216 -7.41 -25.03 1.17
C ASP A 216 -8.50 -24.00 1.48
N PHE A 217 -9.75 -24.47 1.58
CA PHE A 217 -10.85 -23.59 1.98
C PHE A 217 -10.65 -23.03 3.39
N ASN A 218 -10.19 -23.83 4.33
CA ASN A 218 -9.86 -23.36 5.67
C ASN A 218 -8.68 -22.39 5.67
N LYS A 219 -7.68 -22.63 4.81
CA LYS A 219 -6.55 -21.71 4.59
C LYS A 219 -7.01 -20.39 3.99
N LEU A 220 -7.94 -20.45 3.02
CA LEU A 220 -8.58 -19.25 2.47
C LEU A 220 -9.26 -18.43 3.56
N CYS A 221 -10.15 -19.05 4.35
CA CYS A 221 -10.93 -18.36 5.37
C CYS A 221 -10.06 -17.73 6.47
N ASN A 222 -9.06 -18.47 6.94
CA ASN A 222 -8.31 -18.11 8.15
C ASN A 222 -7.03 -17.31 7.89
N TYR A 223 -6.46 -17.36 6.67
CA TYR A 223 -5.16 -16.74 6.37
C TYR A 223 -5.18 -15.87 5.12
N ILE A 224 -5.65 -16.39 3.98
CA ILE A 224 -5.53 -15.68 2.68
C ILE A 224 -6.50 -14.49 2.63
N TYR A 225 -7.78 -14.73 2.86
CA TYR A 225 -8.79 -13.67 2.83
C TYR A 225 -8.56 -12.59 3.90
N PRO A 226 -8.27 -12.89 5.16
CA PRO A 226 -7.94 -11.87 6.14
C PRO A 226 -6.70 -11.02 5.76
N LYS A 227 -5.72 -11.62 5.08
CA LYS A 227 -4.56 -10.89 4.56
C LYS A 227 -4.95 -9.93 3.44
N LEU A 228 -5.77 -10.39 2.48
CA LEU A 228 -6.27 -9.56 1.40
C LEU A 228 -7.14 -8.41 1.92
N ARG A 229 -8.07 -8.71 2.81
CA ARG A 229 -8.96 -7.73 3.40
C ARG A 229 -8.21 -6.60 4.10
N ARG A 230 -7.14 -6.94 4.85
CA ARG A 230 -6.27 -5.92 5.46
C ARG A 230 -5.55 -5.05 4.43
N LYS A 231 -5.23 -5.60 3.26
CA LYS A 231 -4.60 -4.86 2.16
C LYS A 231 -5.60 -3.98 1.41
N GLU A 232 -6.82 -4.45 1.17
CA GLU A 232 -7.87 -3.72 0.43
C GLU A 232 -8.56 -2.64 1.27
N ASP A 233 -8.93 -2.95 2.51
CA ASP A 233 -9.53 -2.01 3.46
C ASP A 233 -9.00 -2.22 4.88
N PRO A 234 -7.83 -1.65 5.20
CA PRO A 234 -7.23 -1.77 6.52
C PRO A 234 -8.07 -1.11 7.63
N PHE A 235 -9.06 -0.29 7.27
CA PHE A 235 -9.85 0.53 8.19
C PHE A 235 -11.24 -0.03 8.48
N ASP A 236 -11.64 -1.10 7.81
CA ASP A 236 -12.90 -1.81 8.08
C ASP A 236 -12.98 -2.21 9.56
N TYR A 237 -14.19 -2.13 10.13
CA TYR A 237 -14.45 -2.40 11.54
C TYR A 237 -13.93 -3.76 12.02
N ASP A 238 -14.14 -4.83 11.25
CA ASP A 238 -13.65 -6.17 11.62
C ASP A 238 -12.11 -6.24 11.61
N ASN A 239 -11.44 -5.47 10.73
CA ASN A 239 -9.99 -5.34 10.76
C ASN A 239 -9.52 -4.57 11.99
N LEU A 240 -10.21 -3.49 12.36
CA LEU A 240 -9.91 -2.75 13.60
C LEU A 240 -10.07 -3.65 14.83
N ILE A 241 -11.13 -4.46 14.89
CA ILE A 241 -11.32 -5.47 15.95
C ILE A 241 -10.19 -6.50 15.94
N SER A 242 -9.78 -7.01 14.78
CA SER A 242 -8.67 -7.96 14.65
C SER A 242 -7.35 -7.38 15.18
N TYR A 243 -7.06 -6.11 14.90
CA TYR A 243 -5.88 -5.44 15.45
C TYR A 243 -5.96 -5.33 16.98
N LEU A 244 -7.12 -4.91 17.52
CA LEU A 244 -7.33 -4.80 18.96
C LEU A 244 -7.26 -6.16 19.65
N THR A 245 -7.79 -7.22 19.05
CA THR A 245 -7.66 -8.60 19.57
C THR A 245 -6.19 -9.05 19.63
N THR A 246 -5.39 -8.67 18.64
CA THR A 246 -3.93 -8.93 18.66
C THR A 246 -3.24 -8.15 19.78
N ILE A 247 -3.66 -6.92 20.04
CA ILE A 247 -3.10 -6.06 21.09
C ILE A 247 -3.52 -6.54 22.50
N PHE A 248 -4.74 -7.07 22.65
CA PHE A 248 -5.33 -7.54 23.90
C PHE A 248 -5.71 -9.04 23.80
N PRO A 249 -4.75 -9.97 23.70
CA PRO A 249 -4.99 -11.37 23.30
C PRO A 249 -5.82 -12.22 24.27
N HIS A 250 -6.11 -11.72 25.48
CA HIS A 250 -6.85 -12.45 26.52
C HIS A 250 -8.21 -11.83 26.83
N GLU A 251 -8.69 -10.92 25.97
CA GLU A 251 -9.91 -10.14 26.21
C GLU A 251 -10.93 -10.30 25.09
N GLN A 252 -12.21 -10.23 25.42
CA GLN A 252 -13.31 -10.26 24.43
C GLN A 252 -13.54 -8.86 23.87
N ILE A 253 -12.83 -8.51 22.78
CA ILE A 253 -12.81 -7.16 22.26
C ILE A 253 -14.12 -6.74 21.58
N GLU A 254 -14.77 -7.64 20.82
CA GLU A 254 -15.91 -7.29 19.95
C GLU A 254 -17.08 -6.59 20.66
N ASN A 255 -17.36 -6.97 21.92
CA ASN A 255 -18.48 -6.43 22.68
C ASN A 255 -18.07 -5.37 23.73
N GLU A 256 -16.78 -5.12 23.91
CA GLU A 256 -16.24 -4.30 24.99
C GLU A 256 -15.66 -2.96 24.54
N VAL A 257 -15.58 -2.74 23.21
CA VAL A 257 -14.96 -1.54 22.67
C VAL A 257 -15.92 -0.70 21.84
N LYS A 258 -15.77 0.63 21.97
CA LYS A 258 -16.38 1.58 21.04
C LYS A 258 -15.27 2.22 20.23
N ILE A 259 -15.36 2.14 18.91
CA ILE A 259 -14.37 2.68 17.96
C ILE A 259 -15.00 3.83 17.21
N THR A 260 -14.29 4.96 17.12
CA THR A 260 -14.74 6.14 16.38
C THR A 260 -13.54 6.75 15.66
N GLN A 261 -13.65 6.98 14.35
CA GLN A 261 -12.60 7.66 13.59
C GLN A 261 -12.48 9.11 14.04
N ILE A 262 -11.24 9.59 14.27
CA ILE A 262 -10.96 10.95 14.78
C ILE A 262 -10.06 11.78 13.87
N GLY A 263 -9.62 11.25 12.75
CA GLY A 263 -8.85 11.98 11.74
C GLY A 263 -7.64 11.22 11.22
N GLY A 264 -6.70 11.96 10.61
CA GLY A 264 -5.48 11.46 9.98
C GLY A 264 -5.53 11.56 8.46
N MET A 265 -4.46 12.07 7.84
CA MET A 265 -4.31 12.18 6.38
C MET A 265 -3.75 10.88 5.79
N SER A 266 -2.47 10.63 5.98
CA SER A 266 -1.78 9.42 5.53
C SER A 266 -2.04 8.21 6.45
N ASN A 267 -2.11 8.43 7.75
CA ASN A 267 -2.49 7.44 8.76
C ASN A 267 -3.91 7.74 9.24
N LYS A 268 -4.76 6.71 9.43
CA LYS A 268 -6.08 6.91 10.05
C LYS A 268 -6.01 6.65 11.54
N ASN A 269 -6.59 7.57 12.31
CA ASN A 269 -6.64 7.50 13.76
C ASN A 269 -8.06 7.21 14.23
N PHE A 270 -8.17 6.27 15.17
CA PHE A 270 -9.44 5.86 15.76
C PHE A 270 -9.36 5.99 17.27
N LYS A 271 -10.32 6.70 17.85
CA LYS A 271 -10.53 6.67 19.30
C LYS A 271 -11.15 5.33 19.68
N VAL A 272 -10.51 4.62 20.58
CA VAL A 272 -10.96 3.34 21.15
C VAL A 272 -11.29 3.55 22.62
N ILE A 273 -12.54 3.33 23.00
CA ILE A 273 -12.99 3.34 24.39
C ILE A 273 -13.15 1.88 24.82
N LYS A 274 -12.43 1.47 25.85
CA LYS A 274 -12.48 0.12 26.44
C LYS A 274 -12.63 0.23 27.95
N GLY A 275 -13.84 -0.01 28.45
CA GLY A 275 -14.19 0.21 29.84
C GLY A 275 -13.96 1.69 30.23
N ILE A 276 -13.09 1.93 31.19
CA ILE A 276 -12.70 3.29 31.65
C ILE A 276 -11.49 3.89 30.90
N HIS A 277 -10.86 3.08 30.05
CA HIS A 277 -9.66 3.46 29.31
C HIS A 277 -10.00 3.99 27.93
N GLU A 278 -9.28 4.99 27.50
CA GLU A 278 -9.41 5.60 26.19
C GLU A 278 -8.04 5.59 25.49
N TYR A 279 -8.03 5.13 24.23
CA TYR A 279 -6.83 5.00 23.42
C TYR A 279 -7.00 5.64 22.06
N VAL A 280 -5.88 5.88 21.38
CA VAL A 280 -5.81 6.15 19.94
C VAL A 280 -5.18 4.94 19.27
N LEU A 281 -5.95 4.28 18.41
CA LEU A 281 -5.45 3.28 17.48
C LEU A 281 -5.12 3.98 16.17
N ARG A 282 -3.82 4.00 15.80
CA ARG A 282 -3.38 4.46 14.49
C ARG A 282 -3.19 3.26 13.57
N VAL A 283 -3.81 3.32 12.40
CA VAL A 283 -3.66 2.34 11.33
C VAL A 283 -3.08 3.06 10.11
N PRO A 284 -1.90 2.67 9.62
CA PRO A 284 -1.32 3.27 8.43
C PRO A 284 -2.19 3.09 7.19
N GLY A 285 -2.25 4.12 6.35
CA GLY A 285 -2.86 4.06 5.03
C GLY A 285 -1.91 3.50 3.97
N ASN A 286 -2.47 3.15 2.82
CA ASN A 286 -1.69 2.74 1.65
C ASN A 286 -0.88 3.94 1.13
N GLY A 287 0.41 3.72 0.78
CA GLY A 287 1.25 4.74 0.13
C GLY A 287 2.31 5.42 1.01
N SER A 288 2.47 5.04 2.29
CA SER A 288 3.62 5.42 3.12
C SER A 288 4.78 4.41 3.02
N GLU A 289 4.60 3.33 2.27
CA GLU A 289 5.61 2.30 2.05
C GLU A 289 6.83 2.88 1.31
N GLY A 290 8.02 2.68 1.87
CA GLY A 290 9.28 3.17 1.32
C GLY A 290 9.71 4.58 1.77
N MET A 291 8.82 5.37 2.40
CA MET A 291 9.16 6.70 2.95
C MET A 291 9.40 6.68 4.46
N VAL A 292 8.78 5.77 5.19
CA VAL A 292 8.86 5.68 6.65
C VAL A 292 9.41 4.33 7.10
N VAL A 293 10.44 4.37 7.94
CA VAL A 293 11.01 3.17 8.58
C VAL A 293 10.35 2.99 9.95
N ARG A 294 9.35 2.13 10.04
CA ARG A 294 8.50 1.95 11.24
C ARG A 294 9.26 1.52 12.50
N SER A 295 10.36 0.79 12.36
CA SER A 295 11.21 0.43 13.51
C SER A 295 11.91 1.65 14.13
N ASN A 296 12.27 2.65 13.32
CA ASN A 296 12.83 3.90 13.83
C ASN A 296 11.76 4.71 14.56
N GLU A 297 10.56 4.83 13.97
CA GLU A 297 9.42 5.50 14.62
C GLU A 297 9.08 4.87 15.98
N GLU A 298 9.03 3.53 16.05
CA GLU A 298 8.79 2.81 17.30
C GLU A 298 9.82 3.21 18.37
N GLN A 299 11.10 3.06 18.07
CA GLN A 299 12.18 3.35 19.01
C GLN A 299 12.18 4.81 19.46
N ASN A 300 12.03 5.75 18.52
CA ASN A 300 12.09 7.18 18.81
C ASN A 300 10.87 7.65 19.59
N SER A 301 9.65 7.20 19.24
CA SER A 301 8.43 7.53 19.98
C SER A 301 8.45 6.98 21.41
N MET A 302 9.02 5.78 21.62
CA MET A 302 9.19 5.21 22.96
C MET A 302 10.21 6.00 23.79
N GLN A 303 11.27 6.54 23.19
CA GLN A 303 12.20 7.44 23.88
C GLN A 303 11.51 8.76 24.26
N ALA A 304 10.73 9.33 23.34
CA ALA A 304 9.95 10.55 23.62
C ALA A 304 8.90 10.34 24.73
N CYS A 305 8.29 9.16 24.81
CA CYS A 305 7.41 8.78 25.92
C CYS A 305 8.15 8.81 27.27
N LYS A 306 9.35 8.25 27.34
CA LYS A 306 10.18 8.25 28.57
C LYS A 306 10.54 9.66 29.03
N MET A 307 10.62 10.61 28.11
CA MET A 307 10.86 12.03 28.39
C MET A 307 9.58 12.79 28.78
N GLY A 308 8.40 12.17 28.71
CA GLY A 308 7.12 12.83 28.93
C GLY A 308 6.69 13.78 27.79
N ILE A 309 7.36 13.74 26.65
CA ILE A 309 7.09 14.59 25.49
C ILE A 309 5.95 14.01 24.65
N ASN A 310 5.91 12.68 24.48
CA ASN A 310 4.87 11.97 23.72
C ASN A 310 3.89 11.28 24.69
N PRO A 311 2.58 11.19 24.35
CA PRO A 311 1.65 10.39 25.14
C PRO A 311 2.11 8.93 25.24
N PRO A 312 1.77 8.20 26.34
CA PRO A 312 2.20 6.83 26.52
C PRO A 312 1.78 5.93 25.34
N VAL A 313 2.74 5.29 24.70
CA VAL A 313 2.50 4.26 23.67
C VAL A 313 2.36 2.91 24.37
N ARG A 314 1.24 2.23 24.16
CA ARG A 314 0.89 0.94 24.76
C ARG A 314 1.29 -0.25 23.89
N TYR A 315 1.22 -0.05 22.58
CA TYR A 315 1.58 -1.05 21.60
C TYR A 315 2.10 -0.39 20.32
N PHE A 316 3.10 -0.98 19.71
CA PHE A 316 3.58 -0.61 18.40
C PHE A 316 4.03 -1.88 17.65
N ASN A 317 3.65 -2.01 16.40
CA ASN A 317 4.11 -3.08 15.52
C ASN A 317 4.93 -2.48 14.39
N ALA A 318 6.25 -2.65 14.44
CA ALA A 318 7.19 -2.12 13.46
C ALA A 318 7.04 -2.74 12.05
N GLN A 319 6.38 -3.89 11.90
CA GLN A 319 6.18 -4.53 10.60
C GLN A 319 5.05 -3.88 9.80
N ASN A 320 3.97 -3.47 10.47
CA ASN A 320 2.78 -2.91 9.82
C ASN A 320 2.43 -1.48 10.27
N GLY A 321 3.18 -0.89 11.21
CA GLY A 321 2.99 0.46 11.70
C GLY A 321 1.75 0.69 12.57
N ILE A 322 1.03 -0.37 12.96
CA ILE A 322 -0.13 -0.24 13.87
C ILE A 322 0.37 0.18 15.24
N LYS A 323 -0.23 1.24 15.79
CA LYS A 323 0.15 1.82 17.08
C LYS A 323 -1.08 2.06 17.95
N LEU A 324 -1.01 1.72 19.24
CA LEU A 324 -1.98 2.09 20.25
C LEU A 324 -1.29 2.99 21.29
N ALA A 325 -1.85 4.18 21.50
CA ALA A 325 -1.38 5.14 22.50
C ALA A 325 -2.53 5.59 23.40
N ASP A 326 -2.20 6.13 24.58
CA ASP A 326 -3.21 6.72 25.46
C ASP A 326 -3.87 7.94 24.77
N TYR A 327 -5.19 8.03 24.85
CA TYR A 327 -5.93 9.19 24.36
C TYR A 327 -5.82 10.34 25.35
N VAL A 328 -5.35 11.50 24.88
CA VAL A 328 -5.28 12.71 25.69
C VAL A 328 -6.67 13.35 25.73
N ARG A 329 -7.37 13.19 26.86
CA ARG A 329 -8.76 13.69 27.02
C ARG A 329 -8.80 15.20 26.97
N ASN A 330 -9.85 15.73 26.34
CA ASN A 330 -10.11 17.16 26.21
C ASN A 330 -8.91 17.97 25.66
N ALA A 331 -8.03 17.33 24.89
CA ALA A 331 -6.89 18.02 24.32
C ALA A 331 -7.31 19.00 23.20
N GLU A 332 -6.70 20.17 23.19
CA GLU A 332 -6.70 21.10 22.06
C GLU A 332 -5.59 20.67 21.08
N THR A 333 -5.94 20.21 19.88
CA THR A 333 -4.97 20.11 18.80
C THR A 333 -4.61 21.52 18.37
N LEU A 334 -3.31 21.87 18.40
CA LEU A 334 -2.90 23.21 18.01
C LEU A 334 -3.05 23.41 16.49
N ASN A 335 -3.11 24.66 16.08
CA ASN A 335 -3.12 25.08 14.68
C ASN A 335 -2.21 26.30 14.50
N GLY A 336 -2.01 26.77 13.26
CA GLY A 336 -1.10 27.86 12.94
C GLY A 336 -1.30 29.14 13.76
N ALA A 337 -2.54 29.41 14.26
CA ALA A 337 -2.81 30.55 15.13
C ALA A 337 -2.58 30.25 16.61
N THR A 338 -3.02 29.07 17.09
CA THR A 338 -2.94 28.74 18.51
C THR A 338 -1.53 28.35 18.95
N ILE A 339 -0.70 27.82 18.05
CA ILE A 339 0.70 27.48 18.33
C ILE A 339 1.54 28.76 18.62
N GLN A 340 1.16 29.89 18.03
CA GLN A 340 1.83 31.19 18.20
C GLN A 340 1.37 31.98 19.44
N ARG A 341 0.49 31.42 20.29
CA ARG A 341 0.18 32.05 21.58
C ARG A 341 1.42 32.03 22.48
N PRO A 342 1.80 33.14 23.15
CA PRO A 342 3.04 33.23 23.95
C PRO A 342 3.21 32.09 24.96
N ALA A 343 2.12 31.69 25.66
CA ALA A 343 2.16 30.60 26.62
C ALA A 343 2.46 29.24 25.97
N ASN A 344 1.98 29.00 24.73
CA ASN A 344 2.24 27.76 23.99
C ASN A 344 3.67 27.79 23.42
N MET A 345 4.09 28.89 22.81
CA MET A 345 5.47 29.04 22.29
C MET A 345 6.51 28.80 23.38
N LYS A 346 6.31 29.35 24.59
CA LYS A 346 7.22 29.11 25.72
C LYS A 346 7.32 27.62 26.11
N LYS A 347 6.18 26.91 26.13
CA LYS A 347 6.15 25.48 26.45
C LYS A 347 6.80 24.63 25.34
N ILE A 348 6.54 24.97 24.09
CA ILE A 348 7.12 24.30 22.92
C ILE A 348 8.64 24.52 22.89
N ALA A 349 9.11 25.74 23.17
CA ALA A 349 10.54 26.02 23.30
C ALA A 349 11.21 25.16 24.40
N ALA A 350 10.53 24.95 25.53
CA ALA A 350 11.01 24.07 26.60
C ALA A 350 11.03 22.58 26.19
N ILE A 351 10.04 22.14 25.40
CA ILE A 351 10.04 20.76 24.82
C ILE A 351 11.23 20.57 23.89
N PHE A 352 11.47 21.50 22.98
CA PHE A 352 12.61 21.48 22.06
C PHE A 352 13.94 21.51 22.82
N HIS A 353 14.06 22.39 23.81
CA HIS A 353 15.25 22.46 24.63
C HIS A 353 15.50 21.10 25.33
N THR A 354 14.47 20.48 25.90
CA THR A 354 14.57 19.17 26.56
C THR A 354 14.98 18.07 25.56
N LEU A 355 14.38 18.03 24.37
CA LEU A 355 14.69 17.03 23.35
C LEU A 355 16.13 17.19 22.83
N HIS A 356 16.48 18.39 22.37
CA HIS A 356 17.76 18.66 21.71
C HIS A 356 18.96 18.62 22.66
N HIS A 357 18.77 18.85 23.97
CA HIS A 357 19.85 18.79 24.97
C HIS A 357 19.85 17.48 25.77
N SER A 358 18.96 16.53 25.41
CA SER A 358 18.93 15.22 26.05
C SER A 358 20.19 14.41 25.71
N HIS A 359 20.48 13.40 26.53
CA HIS A 359 21.52 12.40 26.24
C HIS A 359 21.01 11.24 25.37
N ILE A 360 19.76 11.31 24.92
CA ILE A 360 19.14 10.29 24.07
C ILE A 360 19.79 10.35 22.68
N ARG A 361 19.99 9.18 22.09
CA ARG A 361 20.42 9.06 20.71
C ARG A 361 19.44 8.16 19.97
N PHE A 362 18.82 8.71 18.92
CA PHE A 362 18.01 7.94 17.99
C PHE A 362 18.89 7.02 17.13
N GLY A 363 18.34 5.87 16.74
CA GLY A 363 19.09 4.87 15.96
C GLY A 363 19.32 5.23 14.50
N ASN A 364 18.61 6.25 14.01
CA ASN A 364 18.66 6.73 12.63
C ASN A 364 19.08 8.20 12.57
N GLU A 365 19.58 8.59 11.41
CA GLU A 365 19.87 9.98 11.07
C GLU A 365 18.90 10.46 9.99
N PHE A 366 18.46 11.71 10.09
CA PHE A 366 17.77 12.41 9.03
C PHE A 366 18.78 13.34 8.34
N ASN A 367 19.01 13.14 7.06
CA ASN A 367 19.86 13.99 6.25
C ASN A 367 19.09 14.44 5.02
N VAL A 368 18.77 15.74 4.98
CA VAL A 368 17.93 16.31 3.92
C VAL A 368 18.49 16.10 2.52
N PHE A 369 19.81 16.12 2.34
CA PHE A 369 20.42 15.91 1.02
C PHE A 369 20.25 14.47 0.54
N LYS A 370 20.35 13.49 1.45
CA LYS A 370 20.03 12.09 1.14
C LYS A 370 18.53 11.91 0.83
N GLU A 371 17.67 12.58 1.59
CA GLU A 371 16.22 12.52 1.32
C GLU A 371 15.86 13.14 -0.03
N ILE A 372 16.47 14.26 -0.40
CA ILE A 372 16.30 14.85 -1.75
C ILE A 372 16.70 13.83 -2.84
N LEU A 373 17.86 13.17 -2.71
CA LEU A 373 18.29 12.15 -3.68
C LEU A 373 17.32 10.96 -3.74
N ASN A 374 16.83 10.50 -2.59
CA ASN A 374 15.83 9.43 -2.52
C ASN A 374 14.54 9.84 -3.24
N TYR A 375 14.05 11.05 -2.99
CA TYR A 375 12.83 11.55 -3.63
C TYR A 375 13.02 11.77 -5.14
N GLU A 376 14.19 12.18 -5.60
CA GLU A 376 14.50 12.26 -7.03
C GLU A 376 14.44 10.88 -7.71
N VAL A 377 14.87 9.82 -7.02
CA VAL A 377 14.71 8.43 -7.51
C VAL A 377 13.23 8.04 -7.60
N LEU A 378 12.45 8.32 -6.54
CA LEU A 378 11.02 8.05 -6.52
C LEU A 378 10.26 8.85 -7.58
N LEU A 379 10.64 10.11 -7.80
CA LEU A 379 10.10 10.97 -8.85
C LEU A 379 10.28 10.34 -10.24
N LYS A 380 11.49 9.85 -10.51
CA LYS A 380 11.80 9.16 -11.79
C LYS A 380 10.99 7.88 -11.96
N GLN A 381 10.83 7.11 -10.89
CA GLN A 381 10.00 5.89 -10.89
C GLN A 381 8.52 6.20 -11.15
N ALA A 382 8.01 7.28 -10.59
CA ALA A 382 6.65 7.75 -10.80
C ALA A 382 6.43 8.39 -12.19
N GLY A 383 7.49 8.61 -13.00
CA GLY A 383 7.40 9.27 -14.30
C GLY A 383 7.13 10.78 -14.22
N GLY A 384 7.28 11.38 -13.04
CA GLY A 384 7.08 12.81 -12.82
C GLY A 384 8.24 13.66 -13.39
N LYS A 385 7.95 14.93 -13.65
CA LYS A 385 8.95 15.90 -14.13
C LYS A 385 8.91 17.14 -13.26
N MET A 386 10.11 17.57 -12.82
CA MET A 386 10.26 18.83 -12.10
C MET A 386 9.96 20.04 -12.98
N TYR A 387 9.86 21.19 -12.34
CA TYR A 387 9.59 22.49 -12.95
C TYR A 387 10.71 22.92 -13.91
N ASP A 388 10.38 23.75 -14.89
CA ASP A 388 11.36 24.27 -15.84
C ASP A 388 12.48 25.04 -15.10
N GLY A 389 13.71 24.84 -15.52
CA GLY A 389 14.87 25.44 -14.89
C GLY A 389 15.32 24.78 -13.57
N PHE A 390 14.90 23.56 -13.32
CA PHE A 390 15.21 22.81 -12.11
C PHE A 390 16.71 22.56 -11.87
N GLU A 391 17.46 22.17 -12.90
CA GLU A 391 18.86 21.75 -12.75
C GLU A 391 19.78 22.83 -12.12
N PRO A 392 19.77 24.11 -12.58
CA PRO A 392 20.59 25.15 -11.95
C PRO A 392 20.21 25.44 -10.49
N ILE A 393 18.93 25.27 -10.13
CA ILE A 393 18.46 25.45 -8.74
C ILE A 393 18.91 24.29 -7.88
N ARG A 394 18.83 23.06 -8.41
CA ARG A 394 19.33 21.85 -7.75
C ARG A 394 20.83 21.99 -7.40
N GLU A 395 21.65 22.43 -8.34
CA GLU A 395 23.07 22.66 -8.09
C GLU A 395 23.28 23.63 -6.92
N LYS A 396 22.57 24.74 -6.88
CA LYS A 396 22.65 25.72 -5.78
C LYS A 396 22.19 25.12 -4.45
N VAL A 397 21.14 24.30 -4.45
CA VAL A 397 20.62 23.62 -3.25
C VAL A 397 21.69 22.70 -2.67
N PHE A 398 22.44 21.95 -3.50
CA PHE A 398 23.50 21.08 -3.01
C PHE A 398 24.74 21.84 -2.50
N LEU A 399 24.99 23.07 -2.93
CA LEU A 399 26.03 23.92 -2.34
C LEU A 399 25.74 24.31 -0.89
N LEU A 400 24.47 24.24 -0.47
CA LEU A 400 24.06 24.53 0.91
C LEU A 400 24.63 23.52 1.92
N GLU A 401 25.03 22.32 1.49
CA GLU A 401 25.68 21.35 2.39
C GLU A 401 27.02 21.90 2.91
N ASP A 402 27.86 22.41 2.02
CA ASP A 402 29.12 23.03 2.40
C ASP A 402 28.92 24.30 3.24
N TYR A 403 27.89 25.08 2.90
CA TYR A 403 27.52 26.27 3.67
C TYR A 403 27.09 25.92 5.11
N LEU A 404 26.25 24.90 5.31
CA LEU A 404 25.87 24.41 6.64
C LEU A 404 27.09 23.87 7.42
N ASN A 405 27.98 23.13 6.76
CA ASN A 405 29.20 22.61 7.39
C ASN A 405 30.09 23.73 7.91
N GLN A 406 30.18 24.84 7.18
CA GLN A 406 30.93 26.02 7.63
C GLN A 406 30.27 26.71 8.84
N LEU A 407 28.95 26.72 8.93
CA LEU A 407 28.22 27.22 10.10
C LEU A 407 28.28 26.27 11.29
N GLY A 408 28.71 25.03 11.08
CA GLY A 408 28.82 23.98 12.10
C GLY A 408 27.47 23.26 12.32
N VAL A 409 27.35 22.01 11.88
CA VAL A 409 26.18 21.16 12.10
C VAL A 409 26.27 20.49 13.47
N SER A 410 25.17 20.53 14.24
CA SER A 410 25.04 19.85 15.53
C SER A 410 24.06 18.70 15.40
N VAL A 411 24.48 17.47 15.67
CA VAL A 411 23.63 16.29 15.52
C VAL A 411 22.98 15.94 16.87
N LYS A 412 21.66 16.14 16.95
CA LYS A 412 20.82 15.96 18.13
C LYS A 412 19.53 15.18 17.79
N PRO A 413 18.82 14.59 18.76
CA PRO A 413 17.52 14.02 18.50
C PRO A 413 16.53 15.12 18.09
N CYS A 414 15.91 14.97 16.95
CA CYS A 414 14.94 15.91 16.35
C CYS A 414 13.66 15.18 15.94
N HIS A 415 12.57 15.92 15.90
CA HIS A 415 11.28 15.41 15.45
C HIS A 415 11.16 15.44 13.92
N ASN A 416 11.69 16.46 13.29
CA ASN A 416 11.79 16.73 11.85
C ASN A 416 10.46 17.09 11.14
N ASP A 417 9.30 16.95 11.79
CA ASP A 417 7.98 17.24 11.20
C ASP A 417 7.09 18.03 12.18
N LEU A 418 7.36 19.33 12.32
CA LEU A 418 6.76 20.18 13.34
C LEU A 418 5.64 21.08 12.82
N VAL A 419 4.61 20.43 12.22
CA VAL A 419 3.32 21.08 11.94
C VAL A 419 2.52 21.27 13.24
N ALA A 420 1.65 22.29 13.30
CA ALA A 420 0.91 22.59 14.51
C ALA A 420 0.02 21.44 14.99
N GLU A 421 -0.51 20.67 14.06
CA GLU A 421 -1.40 19.54 14.30
C GLU A 421 -0.72 18.39 15.06
N ASN A 422 0.62 18.36 15.09
CA ASN A 422 1.40 17.40 15.87
C ASN A 422 1.55 17.80 17.35
N PHE A 423 0.99 18.95 17.76
CA PHE A 423 1.01 19.37 19.16
C PHE A 423 -0.38 19.26 19.80
N LEU A 424 -0.49 18.45 20.83
CA LEU A 424 -1.69 18.24 21.62
C LEU A 424 -1.54 18.93 22.99
N LYS A 425 -2.38 19.91 23.28
CA LYS A 425 -2.41 20.59 24.57
C LYS A 425 -3.52 19.99 25.44
N ALA A 426 -3.13 19.29 26.49
CA ALA A 426 -4.02 18.72 27.48
C ALA A 426 -4.70 19.81 28.36
N GLU A 427 -5.76 19.42 29.06
CA GLU A 427 -6.56 20.31 29.91
C GLU A 427 -5.74 20.95 31.05
N ASP A 428 -4.76 20.22 31.60
CA ASP A 428 -3.81 20.73 32.60
C ASP A 428 -2.76 21.68 32.02
N GLY A 429 -2.81 21.89 30.71
CA GLY A 429 -1.90 22.73 29.95
C GLY A 429 -0.58 22.07 29.55
N THR A 430 -0.39 20.78 29.83
CA THR A 430 0.73 20.02 29.27
C THR A 430 0.63 19.96 27.74
N ILE A 431 1.73 20.13 27.04
CA ILE A 431 1.79 19.97 25.57
C ILE A 431 2.54 18.68 25.26
N TYR A 432 1.91 17.81 24.48
CA TYR A 432 2.52 16.62 23.91
C TYR A 432 2.85 16.84 22.45
N LEU A 433 3.93 16.22 21.99
CA LEU A 433 4.35 16.17 20.59
C LEU A 433 4.16 14.74 20.08
N ILE A 434 3.37 14.57 19.02
CA ILE A 434 2.99 13.29 18.43
C ILE A 434 3.55 13.15 17.01
N ASP A 435 3.42 11.97 16.44
CA ASP A 435 3.77 11.63 15.04
C ASP A 435 5.27 11.70 14.72
N TRP A 436 6.01 10.76 15.31
CA TRP A 436 7.47 10.64 15.26
C TRP A 436 7.99 9.90 14.02
N GLU A 437 7.21 9.80 12.95
CA GLU A 437 7.54 8.95 11.79
C GLU A 437 8.76 9.44 10.99
N TYR A 438 9.05 10.76 11.02
CA TYR A 438 10.22 11.36 10.39
C TYR A 438 11.35 11.66 11.39
N SER A 439 11.20 11.32 12.65
CA SER A 439 12.18 11.63 13.69
C SER A 439 13.52 10.94 13.46
N GLY A 440 14.59 11.58 13.88
CA GLY A 440 15.96 11.08 13.73
C GLY A 440 16.98 12.05 14.31
N MET A 441 18.25 11.66 14.23
CA MET A 441 19.35 12.55 14.58
C MET A 441 19.51 13.59 13.49
N ASN A 442 19.41 14.88 13.81
CA ASN A 442 19.51 16.01 12.87
C ASN A 442 20.03 17.25 13.59
N ASP A 443 20.20 18.36 12.87
CA ASP A 443 20.49 19.65 13.48
C ASP A 443 19.23 20.25 14.11
N PRO A 444 19.24 20.69 15.37
CA PRO A 444 18.10 21.34 16.03
C PRO A 444 17.50 22.52 15.28
N MET A 445 18.31 23.21 14.45
CA MET A 445 17.81 24.33 13.67
C MET A 445 16.84 23.88 12.55
N TRP A 446 16.88 22.60 12.14
CA TRP A 446 15.87 22.02 11.27
C TRP A 446 14.48 22.04 11.95
N ASP A 447 14.39 21.56 13.19
CA ASP A 447 13.11 21.56 13.94
C ASP A 447 12.55 22.98 14.09
N ILE A 448 13.41 23.94 14.43
CA ILE A 448 13.00 25.33 14.54
C ILE A 448 12.57 25.92 13.18
N ALA A 449 13.32 25.61 12.11
CA ALA A 449 12.98 26.03 10.77
C ALA A 449 11.63 25.46 10.32
N THR A 450 11.35 24.19 10.60
CA THR A 450 10.06 23.54 10.34
C THR A 450 8.93 24.23 11.09
N LEU A 451 9.09 24.44 12.39
CA LEU A 451 8.09 25.10 13.22
C LEU A 451 7.71 26.48 12.65
N PHE A 452 8.71 27.28 12.28
CA PHE A 452 8.48 28.64 11.77
C PHE A 452 7.86 28.64 10.38
N LEU A 453 8.34 27.79 9.49
CA LEU A 453 7.90 27.74 8.10
C LEU A 453 6.48 27.20 7.97
N GLU A 454 6.20 26.05 8.57
CA GLU A 454 4.91 25.36 8.42
C GLU A 454 3.77 26.10 9.14
N ASN A 455 4.11 26.86 10.18
CA ASN A 455 3.09 27.56 10.97
C ASN A 455 3.09 29.10 10.72
N ASN A 456 3.79 29.58 9.70
CA ASN A 456 3.84 30.99 9.31
C ASN A 456 4.15 31.93 10.48
N PHE A 457 5.20 31.64 11.26
CA PHE A 457 5.60 32.47 12.40
C PHE A 457 6.00 33.87 11.94
N THR A 458 5.43 34.90 12.57
CA THR A 458 5.87 36.30 12.38
C THR A 458 7.28 36.51 12.93
N GLU A 459 8.01 37.52 12.45
CA GLU A 459 9.35 37.84 12.98
C GLU A 459 9.33 38.04 14.51
N GLU A 460 8.32 38.75 15.03
CA GLU A 460 8.13 38.96 16.47
C GLU A 460 7.98 37.64 17.23
N ASN A 461 7.20 36.69 16.69
CA ASN A 461 7.01 35.39 17.31
C ASN A 461 8.25 34.51 17.19
N GLN A 462 9.01 34.61 16.09
CA GLN A 462 10.33 33.97 15.97
C GLN A 462 11.29 34.49 17.03
N ASP A 463 11.39 35.82 17.21
CA ASP A 463 12.21 36.44 18.25
C ASP A 463 11.83 35.96 19.64
N TYR A 464 10.53 35.96 19.94
CA TYR A 464 10.01 35.46 21.20
C TYR A 464 10.37 34.00 21.45
N PHE A 465 10.20 33.13 20.45
CA PHE A 465 10.51 31.70 20.53
C PHE A 465 12.01 31.46 20.73
N LEU A 466 12.85 32.09 19.90
CA LEU A 466 14.31 31.94 19.97
C LEU A 466 14.89 32.41 21.30
N ASN A 467 14.36 33.53 21.85
CA ASN A 467 14.76 33.99 23.17
C ASN A 467 14.48 32.98 24.27
N HIS A 468 13.35 32.27 24.21
CA HIS A 468 13.03 31.21 25.17
C HIS A 468 13.82 29.93 24.95
N TYR A 469 14.02 29.54 23.68
CA TYR A 469 14.76 28.33 23.35
C TYR A 469 16.25 28.44 23.72
N PHE A 470 16.87 29.59 23.43
CA PHE A 470 18.28 29.85 23.76
C PHE A 470 18.51 30.50 25.13
N GLU A 471 17.47 30.66 25.94
CA GLU A 471 17.54 31.31 27.26
C GLU A 471 18.22 32.69 27.20
N GLY A 472 17.92 33.47 26.16
CA GLY A 472 18.48 34.79 25.92
C GLY A 472 19.89 34.81 25.36
N LYS A 473 20.45 33.66 24.94
CA LYS A 473 21.80 33.52 24.40
C LYS A 473 21.81 32.99 22.98
N GLU A 474 21.05 33.64 22.09
CA GLU A 474 20.94 33.24 20.68
C GLU A 474 22.32 33.30 19.99
N PRO A 475 22.81 32.19 19.40
CA PRO A 475 24.05 32.17 18.63
C PRO A 475 23.92 32.94 17.32
N GLU A 476 24.97 33.62 16.89
CA GLU A 476 24.99 34.42 15.63
C GLU A 476 24.62 33.59 14.39
N TYR A 477 24.97 32.30 14.36
CA TYR A 477 24.68 31.41 13.23
C TYR A 477 23.23 30.94 13.16
N ALA A 478 22.43 31.04 14.24
CA ALA A 478 21.14 30.38 14.36
C ALA A 478 20.17 30.76 13.22
N ARG A 479 19.98 32.06 13.00
CA ARG A 479 19.04 32.55 11.97
C ARG A 479 19.48 32.22 10.55
N ARG A 480 20.79 32.19 10.30
CA ARG A 480 21.31 31.79 9.00
C ARG A 480 21.04 30.30 8.73
N LYS A 481 21.26 29.45 9.71
CA LYS A 481 20.94 28.02 9.61
C LYS A 481 19.44 27.77 9.42
N ILE A 482 18.59 28.47 10.18
CA ILE A 482 17.14 28.39 10.02
C ILE A 482 16.73 28.73 8.58
N LEU A 483 17.24 29.81 8.01
CA LEU A 483 16.94 30.20 6.63
C LEU A 483 17.40 29.15 5.62
N VAL A 484 18.60 28.59 5.79
CA VAL A 484 19.12 27.54 4.92
C VAL A 484 18.24 26.28 5.01
N TYR A 485 17.85 25.86 6.20
CA TYR A 485 16.96 24.72 6.38
C TYR A 485 15.56 24.96 5.81
N GLN A 486 15.03 26.17 5.87
CA GLN A 486 13.78 26.54 5.19
C GLN A 486 13.89 26.41 3.67
N ILE A 487 15.01 26.79 3.07
CA ILE A 487 15.26 26.59 1.62
C ILE A 487 15.26 25.12 1.26
N LEU A 488 16.01 24.31 2.03
CA LEU A 488 16.12 22.86 1.81
C LEU A 488 14.78 22.16 1.96
N MET A 489 14.00 22.58 2.94
CA MET A 489 12.65 22.06 3.21
C MET A 489 11.69 22.39 2.07
N ASP A 490 11.66 23.63 1.62
CA ASP A 490 10.81 24.05 0.51
C ASP A 490 11.16 23.30 -0.78
N TYR A 491 12.43 23.07 -1.03
CA TYR A 491 12.87 22.27 -2.17
C TYR A 491 12.45 20.80 -2.03
N LEU A 492 12.67 20.18 -0.88
CA LEU A 492 12.30 18.78 -0.61
C LEU A 492 10.80 18.54 -0.80
N TRP A 493 9.97 19.41 -0.22
CA TRP A 493 8.52 19.31 -0.34
C TRP A 493 7.99 19.64 -1.74
N ALA A 494 8.70 20.47 -2.51
CA ALA A 494 8.38 20.66 -3.92
C ALA A 494 8.59 19.37 -4.72
N VAL A 495 9.71 18.65 -4.51
CA VAL A 495 9.95 17.35 -5.14
C VAL A 495 8.89 16.32 -4.73
N TRP A 496 8.58 16.24 -3.43
CA TRP A 496 7.53 15.35 -2.90
C TRP A 496 6.17 15.61 -3.56
N THR A 497 5.79 16.87 -3.71
CA THR A 497 4.51 17.24 -4.33
C THR A 497 4.44 16.71 -5.77
N VAL A 498 5.49 16.89 -6.56
CA VAL A 498 5.51 16.40 -7.95
C VAL A 498 5.46 14.87 -8.02
N ILE A 499 6.04 14.15 -7.05
CA ILE A 499 5.88 12.69 -6.94
C ILE A 499 4.41 12.33 -6.74
N LYS A 500 3.75 12.99 -5.81
CA LYS A 500 2.34 12.74 -5.48
C LYS A 500 1.40 13.09 -6.63
N GLU A 501 1.65 14.20 -7.32
CA GLU A 501 0.90 14.60 -8.52
C GLU A 501 1.08 13.57 -9.65
N ALA A 502 2.28 13.02 -9.84
CA ALA A 502 2.53 11.95 -10.80
C ALA A 502 1.81 10.63 -10.43
N GLN A 503 1.46 10.44 -9.15
CA GLN A 503 0.67 9.32 -8.64
C GLN A 503 -0.85 9.56 -8.73
N GLY A 504 -1.28 10.77 -9.12
CA GLY A 504 -2.69 11.13 -9.32
C GLY A 504 -3.31 12.00 -8.24
N ASP A 505 -2.52 12.45 -7.26
CA ASP A 505 -2.97 13.40 -6.24
C ASP A 505 -2.98 14.83 -6.82
N ASP A 506 -3.80 15.73 -6.26
CA ASP A 506 -3.85 17.15 -6.64
C ASP A 506 -3.56 18.04 -5.43
N PHE A 507 -2.45 18.76 -5.48
CA PHE A 507 -2.01 19.71 -4.47
C PHE A 507 -2.09 21.18 -4.94
N GLY A 508 -2.73 21.45 -6.09
CA GLY A 508 -2.88 22.80 -6.63
C GLY A 508 -1.54 23.50 -6.86
N THR A 509 -1.32 24.65 -6.22
CA THR A 509 -0.07 25.43 -6.37
C THR A 509 0.98 25.12 -5.31
N TYR A 510 0.69 24.26 -4.34
CA TYR A 510 1.52 24.03 -3.15
C TYR A 510 3.00 23.76 -3.46
N GLY A 511 3.29 22.78 -4.31
CA GLY A 511 4.68 22.45 -4.64
C GLY A 511 5.40 23.56 -5.42
N ARG A 512 4.69 24.23 -6.32
CA ARG A 512 5.24 25.38 -7.08
C ARG A 512 5.52 26.57 -6.19
N ASP A 513 4.64 26.87 -5.25
CA ASP A 513 4.81 28.00 -4.32
C ASP A 513 6.02 27.77 -3.41
N ARG A 514 6.19 26.55 -2.92
CA ARG A 514 7.39 26.16 -2.17
C ARG A 514 8.65 26.26 -3.00
N TYR A 515 8.65 25.75 -4.22
CA TYR A 515 9.80 25.83 -5.12
C TYR A 515 10.20 27.29 -5.40
N ASN A 516 9.24 28.17 -5.67
CA ASN A 516 9.47 29.58 -5.89
C ASN A 516 10.05 30.27 -4.64
N ARG A 517 9.54 29.95 -3.46
CA ARG A 517 10.05 30.49 -2.17
C ARG A 517 11.47 30.03 -1.90
N ALA A 518 11.82 28.79 -2.23
CA ALA A 518 13.21 28.31 -2.16
C ALA A 518 14.14 29.15 -3.04
N ILE A 519 13.75 29.43 -4.29
CA ILE A 519 14.52 30.28 -5.22
C ILE A 519 14.70 31.70 -4.68
N GLU A 520 13.64 32.29 -4.13
CA GLU A 520 13.70 33.64 -3.56
C GLU A 520 14.64 33.70 -2.34
N ASN A 521 14.59 32.68 -1.49
CA ASN A 521 15.44 32.60 -0.32
C ASN A 521 16.90 32.27 -0.66
N LEU A 522 17.19 31.49 -1.73
CA LEU A 522 18.56 31.31 -2.25
C LEU A 522 19.20 32.66 -2.63
N LYS A 523 18.44 33.57 -3.26
CA LYS A 523 18.93 34.90 -3.58
C LYS A 523 19.30 35.73 -2.34
N LYS A 524 18.58 35.56 -1.21
CA LYS A 524 18.87 36.27 0.06
C LYS A 524 20.20 35.88 0.67
N ILE A 525 20.70 34.68 0.38
CA ILE A 525 22.00 34.19 0.87
C ILE A 525 23.12 34.31 -0.17
N GLY A 526 22.83 34.93 -1.34
CA GLY A 526 23.80 35.21 -2.38
C GLY A 526 24.06 34.08 -3.37
N LEU A 527 23.14 33.10 -3.49
CA LEU A 527 23.18 31.98 -4.43
C LEU A 527 22.17 32.07 -5.59
#